data_1a8ef2a23d2fb4c84ba8a804090eaca6
#
_entry.id   1a8ef2a23d2fb4c84ba8a804090eaca6
#
_cell.length_a   1.000
_cell.length_b   1.000
_cell.length_c   1.000
_cell.angle_alpha   90.00
_cell.angle_beta   90.00
_cell.angle_gamma   90.00
#
_symmetry.space_group_name_H-M   'P 1'
#
loop_
_entity.id
_entity.type
_entity.pdbx_description
1 polymer ?
#
loop_
_entity_poly.entity_id
_entity_poly.type
_entity_poly.pdbx_seq_one_letter_code
_entity_poly.pdbx_strand_id
1 'polypeptide(L)'
;MMKKPILGMGIAVAALATSLYGLTGCQSHEGDDNQLEADVDSFATYYFNWHFPKTLKYCTRSSEPWLRYAASNVHKADVERLRAKEEDATVEINDITFGDDGVSATASITVHNFLQMDNIGQEAHLVDEAEFQLPMSIENNAWKIKLEKLP
;
A
#
# COMPACT_ATOMS: atom_id res chain seq x y z
N MET A 1 -2.57 52.33 64.15
CA MET A 1 -2.96 51.03 64.60
C MET A 1 -2.96 50.06 63.52
N MET A 2 -2.09 49.18 63.68
CA MET A 2 -1.64 48.26 62.64
C MET A 2 -2.46 47.00 62.64
N LYS A 3 -3.05 46.67 61.55
CA LYS A 3 -3.55 45.32 61.32
C LYS A 3 -2.90 44.77 60.09
N LYS A 4 -2.06 43.84 60.29
CA LYS A 4 -1.50 43.10 59.23
C LYS A 4 -2.53 42.16 58.68
N PRO A 5 -2.63 42.02 57.36
CA PRO A 5 -3.28 40.89 56.78
C PRO A 5 -2.28 39.75 56.71
N ILE A 6 -2.73 38.67 57.16
CA ILE A 6 -2.05 37.41 57.19
C ILE A 6 -1.97 36.88 55.79
N LEU A 7 -0.76 36.53 55.44
CA LEU A 7 -0.37 35.68 54.39
C LEU A 7 -1.29 34.48 54.23
N GLY A 8 -1.99 34.46 53.16
CA GLY A 8 -2.57 33.25 52.60
C GLY A 8 -1.55 32.57 51.73
N MET A 9 -0.87 31.62 52.28
CA MET A 9 0.04 30.78 51.54
C MET A 9 -0.78 29.73 50.82
N GLY A 10 -1.14 30.04 49.60
CA GLY A 10 -1.74 29.10 48.69
C GLY A 10 -0.67 28.17 48.17
N ILE A 11 -0.62 26.99 48.72
CA ILE A 11 0.16 25.92 48.15
C ILE A 11 -0.62 25.46 46.92
N ALA A 12 -0.17 25.90 45.78
CA ALA A 12 -0.57 25.28 44.52
C ALA A 12 0.09 23.91 44.46
N VAL A 13 -0.67 22.93 44.84
CA VAL A 13 -0.32 21.55 44.50
C VAL A 13 -0.54 21.40 43.01
N ALA A 14 0.50 21.56 42.25
CA ALA A 14 0.51 21.14 40.89
C ALA A 14 0.42 19.61 40.91
N ALA A 15 -0.77 19.10 40.75
CA ALA A 15 -0.98 17.71 40.42
C ALA A 15 -0.41 17.50 39.02
N LEU A 16 0.80 17.03 38.99
CA LEU A 16 1.37 16.37 37.82
C LEU A 16 0.54 15.12 37.57
N ALA A 17 -0.54 15.29 36.87
CA ALA A 17 -1.18 14.18 36.20
C ALA A 17 -0.21 13.72 35.10
N THR A 18 0.72 12.90 35.50
CA THR A 18 1.40 12.03 34.54
C THR A 18 0.35 11.09 34.04
N SER A 19 -0.38 11.52 33.04
CA SER A 19 -1.10 10.59 32.20
C SER A 19 -0.05 9.74 31.48
N LEU A 20 0.33 8.69 32.10
CA LEU A 20 0.86 7.53 31.43
C LEU A 20 -0.25 7.02 30.52
N TYR A 21 -0.40 7.66 29.40
CA TYR A 21 -1.01 6.99 28.29
C TYR A 21 -0.03 5.89 27.94
N GLY A 22 -0.31 4.73 28.48
CA GLY A 22 0.31 3.54 28.01
C GLY A 22 0.17 3.57 26.51
N LEU A 23 1.28 3.67 25.84
CA LEU A 23 1.40 3.35 24.45
C LEU A 23 1.01 1.88 24.35
N THR A 24 -0.29 1.65 24.34
CA THR A 24 -0.81 0.34 23.99
C THR A 24 -0.36 0.16 22.57
N GLY A 25 0.74 -0.57 22.42
CA GLY A 25 1.14 -1.27 21.24
C GLY A 25 0.55 -0.77 19.94
N CYS A 26 0.78 0.51 19.62
CA CYS A 26 0.86 0.85 18.23
C CYS A 26 1.99 -0.01 17.73
N GLN A 27 1.65 -1.10 17.05
CA GLN A 27 2.60 -1.75 16.22
C GLN A 27 3.09 -0.69 15.27
N SER A 28 4.24 -0.14 15.59
CA SER A 28 4.95 0.69 14.66
C SER A 28 5.39 -0.26 13.56
N HIS A 29 4.55 -0.41 12.54
CA HIS A 29 5.10 -0.83 11.29
C HIS A 29 6.12 0.24 10.93
N GLU A 30 7.29 -0.19 10.61
CA GLU A 30 8.30 0.69 10.07
C GLU A 30 7.84 1.11 8.67
N GLY A 31 6.98 2.08 8.60
CA GLY A 31 6.43 2.61 7.37
C GLY A 31 5.26 3.52 7.72
N ASP A 32 5.29 4.71 7.20
CA ASP A 32 4.15 5.61 7.24
C ASP A 32 3.00 4.97 6.45
N ASP A 33 1.81 4.89 7.03
CA ASP A 33 0.62 4.37 6.35
C ASP A 33 0.34 5.15 5.05
N ASN A 34 0.65 6.43 5.01
CA ASN A 34 0.55 7.23 3.78
C ASN A 34 1.53 6.76 2.71
N GLN A 35 2.73 6.35 3.10
CA GLN A 35 3.72 5.80 2.16
C GLN A 35 3.26 4.44 1.65
N LEU A 36 2.66 3.62 2.51
CA LEU A 36 2.12 2.32 2.15
C LEU A 36 1.04 2.44 1.06
N GLU A 37 0.06 3.32 1.25
CA GLU A 37 -0.98 3.56 0.25
C GLU A 37 -0.40 4.08 -1.06
N ALA A 38 0.54 5.01 -1.00
CA ALA A 38 1.22 5.55 -2.18
C ALA A 38 2.00 4.48 -2.94
N ASP A 39 2.63 3.55 -2.24
CA ASP A 39 3.37 2.45 -2.85
C ASP A 39 2.43 1.41 -3.48
N VAL A 40 1.29 1.12 -2.86
CA VAL A 40 0.25 0.26 -3.43
C VAL A 40 -0.33 0.87 -4.70
N ASP A 41 -0.69 2.14 -4.65
CA ASP A 41 -1.20 2.87 -5.82
C ASP A 41 -0.21 2.89 -6.97
N SER A 42 1.05 3.19 -6.67
CA SER A 42 2.12 3.21 -7.66
C SER A 42 2.36 1.83 -8.29
N PHE A 43 2.44 0.79 -7.46
CA PHE A 43 2.56 -0.57 -7.96
C PHE A 43 1.43 -0.93 -8.91
N ALA A 44 0.19 -0.77 -8.45
CA ALA A 44 -0.99 -1.16 -9.22
C ALA A 44 -1.13 -0.35 -10.50
N THR A 45 -0.91 0.96 -10.44
CA THR A 45 -0.94 1.83 -11.62
C THR A 45 0.08 1.38 -12.66
N TYR A 46 1.32 1.10 -12.26
CA TYR A 46 2.32 0.61 -13.20
C TYR A 46 2.00 -0.80 -13.71
N TYR A 47 1.57 -1.69 -12.82
CA TYR A 47 1.27 -3.07 -13.20
C TYR A 47 0.13 -3.15 -14.23
N PHE A 48 -1.00 -2.53 -13.95
CA PHE A 48 -2.17 -2.58 -14.81
C PHE A 48 -2.07 -1.73 -16.09
N ASN A 49 -1.10 -0.84 -16.17
CA ASN A 49 -0.69 -0.15 -17.39
C ASN A 49 0.52 -0.80 -18.08
N TRP A 50 0.91 -1.99 -17.62
CA TRP A 50 1.95 -2.84 -18.20
C TRP A 50 3.36 -2.22 -18.20
N HIS A 51 3.61 -1.33 -17.25
CA HIS A 51 4.96 -0.79 -16.97
C HIS A 51 5.71 -1.69 -15.97
N PHE A 52 5.81 -2.98 -16.26
CA PHE A 52 6.34 -3.98 -15.34
C PHE A 52 7.71 -3.65 -14.75
N PRO A 53 8.69 -3.13 -15.49
CA PRO A 53 9.97 -2.75 -14.88
C PRO A 53 9.85 -1.72 -13.76
N LYS A 54 8.87 -0.83 -13.82
CA LYS A 54 8.65 0.20 -12.80
C LYS A 54 8.04 -0.35 -11.51
N THR A 55 7.47 -1.54 -11.54
CA THR A 55 6.87 -2.19 -10.37
C THR A 55 7.91 -2.79 -9.42
N LEU A 56 9.10 -3.09 -9.91
CA LEU A 56 10.11 -3.86 -9.18
C LEU A 56 10.50 -3.23 -7.84
N LYS A 57 10.58 -1.92 -7.75
CA LYS A 57 10.94 -1.23 -6.51
C LYS A 57 9.87 -1.29 -5.43
N TYR A 58 8.64 -1.63 -5.79
CA TYR A 58 7.51 -1.75 -4.87
C TYR A 58 7.24 -3.18 -4.41
N CYS A 59 7.99 -4.14 -4.94
CA CYS A 59 7.80 -5.57 -4.70
C CYS A 59 8.92 -6.17 -3.87
N THR A 60 8.60 -7.27 -3.20
CA THR A 60 9.62 -8.13 -2.61
C THR A 60 10.51 -8.74 -3.70
N ARG A 61 11.71 -9.11 -3.32
CA ARG A 61 12.63 -9.80 -4.24
C ARG A 61 12.04 -11.09 -4.79
N SER A 62 11.27 -11.82 -3.98
CA SER A 62 10.59 -13.04 -4.39
C SER A 62 9.50 -12.82 -5.45
N SER A 63 9.02 -11.59 -5.59
CA SER A 63 8.00 -11.22 -6.58
C SER A 63 8.58 -10.95 -7.97
N GLU A 64 9.87 -10.70 -8.08
CA GLU A 64 10.54 -10.36 -9.34
C GLU A 64 10.34 -11.40 -10.46
N PRO A 65 10.44 -12.73 -10.20
CA PRO A 65 10.17 -13.73 -11.22
C PRO A 65 8.77 -13.64 -11.82
N TRP A 66 7.76 -13.30 -11.03
CA TRP A 66 6.39 -13.12 -11.51
C TRP A 66 6.27 -11.94 -12.47
N LEU A 67 6.93 -10.84 -12.16
CA LEU A 67 6.93 -9.64 -13.00
C LEU A 67 7.70 -9.85 -14.30
N ARG A 68 8.80 -10.57 -14.25
CA ARG A 68 9.55 -10.99 -15.45
C ARG A 68 8.73 -11.92 -16.32
N TYR A 69 7.99 -12.83 -15.69
CA TYR A 69 7.08 -13.72 -16.39
C TYR A 69 5.98 -12.95 -17.09
N ALA A 70 5.32 -12.01 -16.41
CA ALA A 70 4.33 -11.14 -17.03
C ALA A 70 4.92 -10.39 -18.23
N ALA A 71 6.08 -9.78 -18.07
CA ALA A 71 6.76 -9.04 -19.13
C ALA A 71 7.11 -9.93 -20.34
N SER A 72 7.48 -11.20 -20.11
CA SER A 72 7.82 -12.13 -21.18
C SER A 72 6.63 -12.61 -22.00
N ASN A 73 5.42 -12.43 -21.50
CA ASN A 73 4.17 -12.81 -22.16
C ASN A 73 3.50 -11.66 -22.91
N VAL A 74 4.13 -10.51 -22.96
CA VAL A 74 3.62 -9.36 -23.73
C VAL A 74 3.82 -9.62 -25.23
N HIS A 75 2.75 -9.58 -25.99
CA HIS A 75 2.78 -9.73 -27.44
C HIS A 75 2.63 -8.37 -28.13
N LYS A 76 3.06 -8.31 -29.38
CA LYS A 76 2.94 -7.08 -30.18
C LYS A 76 1.50 -6.59 -30.26
N ALA A 77 0.54 -7.51 -30.43
CA ALA A 77 -0.88 -7.18 -30.46
C ALA A 77 -1.38 -6.54 -29.16
N ASP A 78 -0.86 -6.98 -28.01
CA ASP A 78 -1.19 -6.41 -26.71
C ASP A 78 -0.68 -4.98 -26.57
N VAL A 79 0.53 -4.73 -27.03
CA VAL A 79 1.13 -3.37 -27.05
C VAL A 79 0.32 -2.44 -27.94
N GLU A 80 -0.13 -2.93 -29.11
CA GLU A 80 -1.00 -2.15 -30.01
C GLU A 80 -2.34 -1.82 -29.35
N ARG A 81 -2.94 -2.76 -28.62
CA ARG A 81 -4.16 -2.54 -27.86
C ARG A 81 -3.97 -1.52 -26.73
N LEU A 82 -2.87 -1.62 -25.99
CA LEU A 82 -2.53 -0.63 -24.96
C LEU A 82 -2.41 0.78 -25.54
N ARG A 83 -1.76 0.91 -26.69
CA ARG A 83 -1.60 2.21 -27.37
C ARG A 83 -2.92 2.75 -27.94
N ALA A 84 -3.84 1.87 -28.31
CA ALA A 84 -5.14 2.23 -28.85
C ALA A 84 -6.14 2.67 -27.76
N LYS A 85 -5.86 2.40 -26.49
CA LYS A 85 -6.70 2.88 -25.39
C LYS A 85 -6.64 4.40 -25.29
N GLU A 86 -7.78 5.02 -25.15
CA GLU A 86 -7.89 6.48 -24.99
C GLU A 86 -7.50 6.93 -23.58
N GLU A 87 -7.74 6.06 -22.59
CA GLU A 87 -7.46 6.33 -21.17
C GLU A 87 -6.66 5.19 -20.56
N ASP A 88 -5.78 5.53 -19.63
CA ASP A 88 -5.03 4.57 -18.84
C ASP A 88 -5.92 3.84 -17.84
N ALA A 89 -5.44 2.68 -17.36
CA ALA A 89 -6.05 2.02 -16.22
C ALA A 89 -5.93 2.89 -14.97
N THR A 90 -7.02 2.95 -14.20
CA THR A 90 -7.06 3.66 -12.92
C THR A 90 -7.26 2.70 -11.77
N VAL A 91 -6.77 3.07 -10.60
CA VAL A 91 -6.77 2.24 -9.39
C VAL A 91 -7.43 2.98 -8.25
N GLU A 92 -8.26 2.27 -7.51
CA GLU A 92 -8.80 2.73 -6.23
C GLU A 92 -8.38 1.74 -5.14
N ILE A 93 -7.84 2.25 -4.04
CA ILE A 93 -7.56 1.45 -2.85
C ILE A 93 -8.82 1.42 -2.00
N ASN A 94 -9.38 0.23 -1.78
CA ASN A 94 -10.59 0.06 -1.01
C ASN A 94 -10.29 -0.07 0.48
N ASP A 95 -9.29 -0.89 0.81
CA ASP A 95 -8.90 -1.16 2.19
C ASP A 95 -7.50 -1.77 2.26
N ILE A 96 -6.84 -1.59 3.39
CA ILE A 96 -5.59 -2.28 3.73
C ILE A 96 -5.77 -2.95 5.08
N THR A 97 -5.73 -4.26 5.09
CA THR A 97 -5.87 -5.10 6.28
C THR A 97 -4.50 -5.60 6.72
N PHE A 98 -4.12 -5.31 7.95
CA PHE A 98 -2.87 -5.79 8.54
C PHE A 98 -3.07 -7.16 9.19
N GLY A 99 -2.09 -8.04 9.02
CA GLY A 99 -2.06 -9.33 9.69
C GLY A 99 -1.68 -9.20 11.17
N ASP A 100 -2.08 -10.18 11.97
CA ASP A 100 -1.78 -10.22 13.40
C ASP A 100 -0.28 -10.42 13.70
N ASP A 101 0.47 -10.87 12.71
CA ASP A 101 1.92 -11.07 12.79
C ASP A 101 2.74 -9.76 12.76
N GLY A 102 2.11 -8.63 12.42
CA GLY A 102 2.75 -7.32 12.31
C GLY A 102 3.69 -7.15 11.11
N VAL A 103 3.82 -8.17 10.26
CA VAL A 103 4.74 -8.19 9.10
C VAL A 103 4.05 -8.50 7.78
N SER A 104 2.77 -8.79 7.80
CA SER A 104 1.94 -9.03 6.61
C SER A 104 0.77 -8.07 6.54
N ALA A 105 0.32 -7.80 5.34
CA ALA A 105 -0.88 -7.02 5.05
C ALA A 105 -1.48 -7.47 3.73
N THR A 106 -2.71 -7.06 3.47
CA THR A 106 -3.37 -7.26 2.19
C THR A 106 -4.05 -5.96 1.79
N ALA A 107 -3.72 -5.46 0.62
CA ALA A 107 -4.40 -4.33 0.02
C ALA A 107 -5.51 -4.82 -0.92
N SER A 108 -6.73 -4.37 -0.69
CA SER A 108 -7.86 -4.58 -1.59
C SER A 108 -7.96 -3.37 -2.52
N ILE A 109 -7.94 -3.61 -3.81
CA ILE A 109 -8.01 -2.58 -4.82
C ILE A 109 -9.09 -2.87 -5.86
N THR A 110 -9.63 -1.82 -6.45
CA THR A 110 -10.47 -1.88 -7.65
C THR A 110 -9.71 -1.23 -8.79
N VAL A 111 -9.63 -1.93 -9.90
CA VAL A 111 -8.96 -1.45 -11.12
C VAL A 111 -9.97 -1.28 -12.23
N HIS A 112 -9.90 -0.15 -12.92
CA HIS A 112 -10.78 0.18 -14.02
C HIS A 112 -10.03 0.27 -15.35
N ASN A 113 -10.66 -0.14 -16.41
CA ASN A 113 -10.22 0.07 -17.79
C ASN A 113 -8.80 -0.46 -18.07
N PHE A 114 -8.59 -1.74 -17.84
CA PHE A 114 -7.28 -2.37 -18.01
C PHE A 114 -7.32 -3.57 -18.96
N LEU A 115 -6.17 -3.94 -19.50
CA LEU A 115 -5.99 -5.17 -20.26
C LEU A 115 -5.56 -6.29 -19.33
N GLN A 116 -6.26 -7.41 -19.39
CA GLN A 116 -5.95 -8.61 -18.64
C GLN A 116 -5.41 -9.71 -19.52
N MET A 117 -4.35 -10.34 -19.07
CA MET A 117 -3.71 -11.49 -19.66
C MET A 117 -4.16 -12.73 -18.87
N ASP A 118 -5.10 -13.50 -19.40
CA ASP A 118 -5.66 -14.67 -18.68
C ASP A 118 -4.77 -15.89 -18.74
N ASN A 119 -4.19 -16.15 -19.90
CA ASN A 119 -3.37 -17.35 -20.14
C ASN A 119 -2.19 -17.01 -21.03
N ILE A 120 -1.13 -17.80 -20.84
CA ILE A 120 0.05 -17.75 -21.70
C ILE A 120 -0.35 -18.01 -23.16
N GLY A 121 0.11 -17.15 -24.05
CA GLY A 121 -0.11 -17.30 -25.48
C GLY A 121 -1.47 -16.85 -25.98
N GLN A 122 -2.36 -16.42 -25.11
CA GLN A 122 -3.63 -15.78 -25.50
C GLN A 122 -3.49 -14.26 -25.53
N GLU A 123 -4.27 -13.64 -26.36
CA GLU A 123 -4.33 -12.19 -26.43
C GLU A 123 -4.99 -11.63 -25.18
N ALA A 124 -4.44 -10.52 -24.66
CA ALA A 124 -5.07 -9.79 -23.59
C ALA A 124 -6.40 -9.19 -24.01
N HIS A 125 -7.34 -9.09 -23.09
CA HIS A 125 -8.65 -8.49 -23.33
C HIS A 125 -8.91 -7.32 -22.39
N LEU A 126 -9.74 -6.40 -22.82
CA LEU A 126 -10.14 -5.24 -22.03
C LEU A 126 -11.13 -5.66 -20.93
N VAL A 127 -10.85 -5.23 -19.71
CA VAL A 127 -11.73 -5.39 -18.55
C VAL A 127 -12.13 -4.00 -18.05
N ASP A 128 -13.44 -3.79 -17.89
CA ASP A 128 -13.96 -2.49 -17.45
C ASP A 128 -13.66 -2.24 -15.97
N GLU A 129 -13.82 -3.27 -15.14
CA GLU A 129 -13.61 -3.18 -13.69
C GLU A 129 -13.37 -4.57 -13.10
N ALA A 130 -12.42 -4.66 -12.17
CA ALA A 130 -12.21 -5.85 -11.34
C ALA A 130 -11.56 -5.51 -10.02
N GLU A 131 -11.79 -6.35 -9.02
CA GLU A 131 -11.17 -6.24 -7.70
C GLU A 131 -10.00 -7.23 -7.59
N PHE A 132 -8.95 -6.78 -6.90
CA PHE A 132 -7.75 -7.58 -6.63
C PHE A 132 -7.35 -7.48 -5.17
N GLN A 133 -6.77 -8.56 -4.66
CA GLN A 133 -6.13 -8.62 -3.37
C GLN A 133 -4.62 -8.71 -3.57
N LEU A 134 -3.90 -7.73 -3.06
CA LEU A 134 -2.45 -7.65 -3.15
C LEU A 134 -1.82 -7.99 -1.81
N PRO A 135 -1.24 -9.19 -1.66
CA PRO A 135 -0.49 -9.53 -0.46
C PRO A 135 0.74 -8.65 -0.31
N MET A 136 1.06 -8.29 0.92
CA MET A 136 2.20 -7.45 1.26
C MET A 136 2.99 -8.04 2.41
N SER A 137 4.26 -7.76 2.44
CA SER A 137 5.13 -8.07 3.57
C SER A 137 6.19 -6.98 3.77
N ILE A 138 6.81 -6.98 4.94
CA ILE A 138 7.94 -6.09 5.21
C ILE A 138 9.21 -6.73 4.66
N GLU A 139 9.94 -6.00 3.83
CA GLU A 139 11.26 -6.36 3.33
C GLU A 139 12.17 -5.13 3.40
N ASN A 140 13.34 -5.25 4.00
CA ASN A 140 14.27 -4.14 4.22
C ASN A 140 13.60 -2.92 4.92
N ASN A 141 12.83 -3.20 5.97
CA ASN A 141 12.11 -2.21 6.78
C ASN A 141 11.05 -1.39 6.02
N ALA A 142 10.59 -1.89 4.89
CA ALA A 142 9.53 -1.25 4.10
C ALA A 142 8.45 -2.25 3.69
N TRP A 143 7.22 -1.77 3.62
CA TRP A 143 6.14 -2.54 3.04
C TRP A 143 6.35 -2.73 1.55
N LYS A 144 6.24 -3.98 1.09
CA LYS A 144 6.38 -4.36 -0.30
C LYS A 144 5.26 -5.30 -0.72
N ILE A 145 4.85 -5.19 -1.96
CA ILE A 145 3.93 -6.16 -2.57
C ILE A 145 4.64 -7.50 -2.68
N LYS A 146 4.00 -8.55 -2.19
CA LYS A 146 4.49 -9.92 -2.24
C LYS A 146 3.62 -10.75 -3.17
N LEU A 147 4.04 -10.91 -4.40
CA LEU A 147 3.34 -11.71 -5.38
C LEU A 147 3.60 -13.20 -5.15
N GLU A 148 2.55 -13.96 -4.98
CA GLU A 148 2.55 -15.42 -4.96
C GLU A 148 1.99 -16.00 -6.26
N LYS A 149 1.34 -15.14 -7.03
CA LYS A 149 0.83 -15.34 -8.38
C LYS A 149 0.64 -13.98 -9.05
N LEU A 150 0.40 -13.96 -10.33
CA LEU A 150 0.01 -12.71 -11.01
C LEU A 150 -1.41 -12.30 -10.57
N PRO A 151 -1.63 -11.01 -10.38
CA PRO A 151 -2.96 -10.46 -10.13
C PRO A 151 -3.95 -10.75 -11.22
#